data_ebe08d53d330f7c39f9aab1026c4654d
#
_entry.id   ebe08d53d330f7c39f9aab1026c4654d
#
_cell.length_a   1.000
_cell.length_b   1.000
_cell.length_c   1.000
_cell.angle_alpha   90.00
_cell.angle_beta   90.00
_cell.angle_gamma   90.00
#
_symmetry.space_group_name_H-M   'P 1'
#
loop_
_entity.id
_entity.type
_entity.pdbx_description
1 polymer ?
#
loop_
_entity_poly.entity_id
_entity_poly.type
_entity_poly.pdbx_seq_one_letter_code
_entity_poly.pdbx_strand_id
1 'polypeptide(L)'
;IVNPDGAKVINGGGLILIPGIIEAHTHIAVPIPKNKINETDQAYITALSLKVAKGILMRGWTTIRDMGGPSQGIAKAIDDGHAVGPRIYPSAKFISQTSGHGDFRDYNEDHPSMGAISNYYQKQSSIIADGPAEVLRAVRESLRLGASQIKVMAGGGISSDYDPIDSVQYTKEEMRAAVTAAEQWNTYVAVHAYTDDAVRNALEAGVKVIEHGHLINKDTLRLIKRKKAYLSTQ
;
A
#
# COMPACT_ATOMS: atom_id res chain seq x y z
N ILE A 1 33.21 17.48 17.79
CA ILE A 1 33.98 16.34 18.38
C ILE A 1 33.12 15.85 19.54
N VAL A 2 32.65 14.60 19.50
CA VAL A 2 31.85 13.98 20.56
C VAL A 2 32.85 13.41 21.59
N ASN A 3 32.64 13.71 22.89
CA ASN A 3 33.45 13.10 23.94
C ASN A 3 33.12 11.58 24.00
N PRO A 4 34.11 10.67 23.83
CA PRO A 4 33.85 9.24 23.83
C PRO A 4 33.74 8.63 25.23
N ASP A 5 33.96 9.41 26.31
CA ASP A 5 33.91 8.89 27.68
C ASP A 5 32.54 8.31 28.01
N GLY A 6 32.50 7.00 28.27
CA GLY A 6 31.26 6.25 28.52
C GLY A 6 30.52 5.76 27.28
N ALA A 7 31.00 6.06 26.07
CA ALA A 7 30.39 5.55 24.84
C ALA A 7 30.84 4.13 24.50
N LYS A 8 29.92 3.32 23.99
CA LYS A 8 30.27 2.01 23.40
C LYS A 8 30.92 2.23 22.04
N VAL A 9 32.20 1.88 21.92
CA VAL A 9 32.92 1.99 20.65
C VAL A 9 32.73 0.71 19.85
N ILE A 10 32.30 0.86 18.59
CA ILE A 10 32.22 -0.26 17.63
C ILE A 10 33.25 0.00 16.54
N ASN A 11 34.24 -0.91 16.44
CA ASN A 11 35.22 -0.83 15.38
C ASN A 11 34.63 -1.38 14.07
N GLY A 12 34.46 -0.51 13.08
CA GLY A 12 33.91 -0.87 11.77
C GLY A 12 34.89 -1.60 10.83
N GLY A 13 36.18 -1.77 11.22
CA GLY A 13 37.14 -2.52 10.42
C GLY A 13 37.33 -2.02 8.98
N GLY A 14 37.12 -0.72 8.72
CA GLY A 14 37.17 -0.12 7.38
C GLY A 14 35.84 -0.19 6.60
N LEU A 15 34.77 -0.70 7.21
CA LEU A 15 33.42 -0.69 6.60
C LEU A 15 32.84 0.73 6.56
N ILE A 16 31.92 0.93 5.62
CA ILE A 16 31.20 2.19 5.44
C ILE A 16 29.90 2.14 6.25
N LEU A 17 29.71 3.11 7.13
CA LEU A 17 28.43 3.31 7.82
C LEU A 17 27.48 4.10 6.91
N ILE A 18 26.28 3.55 6.68
CA ILE A 18 25.21 4.21 5.92
C ILE A 18 23.95 4.30 6.79
N PRO A 19 23.04 5.23 6.48
CA PRO A 19 21.68 5.22 7.05
C PRO A 19 20.97 3.90 6.71
N GLY A 20 19.99 3.51 7.54
CA GLY A 20 19.12 2.38 7.22
C GLY A 20 18.37 2.60 5.92
N ILE A 21 18.19 1.54 5.14
CA ILE A 21 17.52 1.59 3.85
C ILE A 21 15.99 1.70 4.06
N ILE A 22 15.32 2.40 3.14
CA ILE A 22 13.86 2.56 3.14
C ILE A 22 13.29 1.76 1.96
N GLU A 23 12.36 0.84 2.25
CA GLU A 23 11.55 0.16 1.23
C GLU A 23 10.26 0.95 1.02
N ALA A 24 10.07 1.46 -0.18
CA ALA A 24 8.95 2.35 -0.49
C ALA A 24 7.65 1.62 -0.86
N HIS A 25 7.70 0.29 -1.11
CA HIS A 25 6.51 -0.48 -1.47
C HIS A 25 6.63 -1.94 -1.02
N THR A 26 5.81 -2.33 -0.06
CA THR A 26 5.73 -3.72 0.40
C THR A 26 4.31 -4.08 0.80
N HIS A 27 4.05 -5.38 0.98
CA HIS A 27 2.80 -5.95 1.49
C HIS A 27 3.13 -6.95 2.60
N ILE A 28 3.54 -6.44 3.75
CA ILE A 28 4.08 -7.28 4.82
C ILE A 28 3.05 -8.24 5.44
N ALA A 29 1.77 -7.88 5.38
CA ALA A 29 0.68 -8.72 5.86
C ALA A 29 0.21 -9.78 4.84
N VAL A 30 0.90 -9.92 3.69
CA VAL A 30 0.65 -10.92 2.66
C VAL A 30 1.91 -11.79 2.47
N PRO A 31 2.33 -12.55 3.50
CA PRO A 31 3.61 -13.27 3.50
C PRO A 31 3.57 -14.59 2.72
N ILE A 32 2.40 -15.00 2.23
CA ILE A 32 2.16 -16.22 1.46
C ILE A 32 1.28 -15.90 0.24
N PRO A 33 1.24 -16.75 -0.80
CA PRO A 33 0.40 -16.52 -1.95
C PRO A 33 -1.08 -16.31 -1.59
N LYS A 34 -1.77 -15.40 -2.29
CA LYS A 34 -3.16 -15.00 -2.00
C LYS A 34 -4.13 -16.18 -1.88
N ASN A 35 -4.00 -17.18 -2.75
CA ASN A 35 -4.86 -18.37 -2.76
C ASN A 35 -4.69 -19.27 -1.52
N LYS A 36 -3.59 -19.12 -0.77
CA LYS A 36 -3.36 -19.85 0.48
C LYS A 36 -3.85 -19.10 1.71
N ILE A 37 -4.07 -17.80 1.61
CA ILE A 37 -4.52 -16.97 2.75
C ILE A 37 -5.91 -17.38 3.19
N ASN A 38 -6.82 -17.69 2.27
CA ASN A 38 -8.19 -18.11 2.58
C ASN A 38 -8.25 -19.44 3.34
N GLU A 39 -7.23 -20.29 3.22
CA GLU A 39 -7.13 -21.61 3.85
C GLU A 39 -6.26 -21.62 5.10
N THR A 40 -5.68 -20.46 5.50
CA THR A 40 -4.68 -20.38 6.55
C THR A 40 -5.20 -19.60 7.75
N ASP A 41 -4.89 -20.08 8.95
CA ASP A 41 -5.24 -19.41 10.20
C ASP A 41 -4.58 -18.03 10.31
N GLN A 42 -5.35 -17.03 10.77
CA GLN A 42 -4.90 -15.64 10.86
C GLN A 42 -3.71 -15.45 11.82
N ALA A 43 -3.69 -16.17 12.93
CA ALA A 43 -2.58 -16.06 13.87
C ALA A 43 -1.28 -16.58 13.26
N TYR A 44 -1.36 -17.63 12.44
CA TYR A 44 -0.21 -18.14 11.67
C TYR A 44 0.29 -17.08 10.67
N ILE A 45 -0.61 -16.45 9.90
CA ILE A 45 -0.25 -15.39 8.95
C ILE A 45 0.45 -14.24 9.68
N THR A 46 -0.09 -13.80 10.83
CA THR A 46 0.49 -12.73 11.63
C THR A 46 1.88 -13.11 12.16
N ALA A 47 2.04 -14.31 12.70
CA ALA A 47 3.33 -14.80 13.18
C ALA A 47 4.38 -14.86 12.05
N LEU A 48 3.98 -15.31 10.86
CA LEU A 48 4.84 -15.34 9.68
C LEU A 48 5.20 -13.93 9.21
N SER A 49 4.25 -12.99 9.22
CA SER A 49 4.50 -11.58 8.90
C SER A 49 5.52 -10.94 9.84
N LEU A 50 5.45 -11.23 11.13
CA LEU A 50 6.46 -10.77 12.11
C LEU A 50 7.85 -11.37 11.83
N LYS A 51 7.90 -12.65 11.45
CA LYS A 51 9.17 -13.29 11.01
C LYS A 51 9.73 -12.59 9.76
N VAL A 52 8.88 -12.25 8.78
CA VAL A 52 9.27 -11.51 7.57
C VAL A 52 9.76 -10.12 7.94
N ALA A 53 9.05 -9.39 8.83
CA ALA A 53 9.45 -8.07 9.32
C ALA A 53 10.86 -8.08 9.95
N LYS A 54 11.13 -9.04 10.83
CA LYS A 54 12.47 -9.22 11.40
C LYS A 54 13.50 -9.46 10.31
N GLY A 55 13.20 -10.31 9.32
CA GLY A 55 14.11 -10.58 8.20
C GLY A 55 14.40 -9.35 7.35
N ILE A 56 13.42 -8.48 7.13
CA ILE A 56 13.57 -7.19 6.43
C ILE A 56 14.54 -6.30 7.20
N LEU A 57 14.31 -6.10 8.50
CA LEU A 57 15.21 -5.30 9.34
C LEU A 57 16.64 -5.83 9.35
N MET A 58 16.81 -7.14 9.49
CA MET A 58 18.15 -7.77 9.54
C MET A 58 18.92 -7.68 8.23
N ARG A 59 18.26 -7.35 7.12
CA ARG A 59 18.90 -7.03 5.83
C ARG A 59 19.21 -5.54 5.65
N GLY A 60 18.99 -4.72 6.70
CA GLY A 60 19.31 -3.30 6.70
C GLY A 60 18.17 -2.36 6.28
N TRP A 61 16.96 -2.89 6.02
CA TRP A 61 15.77 -2.10 5.74
C TRP A 61 15.16 -1.67 7.08
N THR A 62 15.39 -0.44 7.49
CA THR A 62 14.96 0.05 8.81
C THR A 62 13.58 0.72 8.79
N THR A 63 13.09 1.00 7.60
CA THR A 63 11.76 1.61 7.39
C THR A 63 11.11 0.98 6.16
N ILE A 64 9.81 0.70 6.24
CA ILE A 64 9.02 0.25 5.10
C ILE A 64 7.73 1.07 4.99
N ARG A 65 7.31 1.34 3.76
CA ARG A 65 5.99 1.83 3.44
C ARG A 65 5.16 0.64 2.97
N ASP A 66 4.22 0.21 3.79
CA ASP A 66 3.33 -0.90 3.46
C ASP A 66 2.13 -0.38 2.66
N MET A 67 1.99 -0.87 1.44
CA MET A 67 1.06 -0.35 0.44
C MET A 67 -0.21 -1.18 0.30
N GLY A 68 -0.58 -1.93 1.35
CA GLY A 68 -1.87 -2.59 1.46
C GLY A 68 -1.85 -3.90 2.21
N GLY A 69 -2.95 -4.14 2.89
CA GLY A 69 -3.14 -5.28 3.76
C GLY A 69 -3.28 -4.88 5.25
N PRO A 70 -3.65 -5.81 6.13
CA PRO A 70 -3.93 -5.54 7.54
C PRO A 70 -2.63 -5.44 8.37
N SER A 71 -1.72 -4.50 8.05
CA SER A 71 -0.40 -4.37 8.66
C SER A 71 -0.36 -3.47 9.90
N GLN A 72 -1.44 -2.78 10.26
CA GLN A 72 -1.48 -1.83 11.37
C GLN A 72 -1.16 -2.49 12.72
N GLY A 73 -1.71 -3.69 12.98
CA GLY A 73 -1.42 -4.45 14.20
C GLY A 73 0.04 -4.91 14.27
N ILE A 74 0.65 -5.23 13.12
CA ILE A 74 2.06 -5.60 13.02
C ILE A 74 2.93 -4.38 13.33
N ALA A 75 2.62 -3.22 12.73
CA ALA A 75 3.30 -1.95 12.99
C ALA A 75 3.25 -1.61 14.48
N LYS A 76 2.05 -1.66 15.08
CA LYS A 76 1.86 -1.37 16.51
C LYS A 76 2.63 -2.34 17.40
N ALA A 77 2.64 -3.64 17.10
CA ALA A 77 3.38 -4.62 17.91
C ALA A 77 4.91 -4.38 17.87
N ILE A 78 5.43 -3.87 16.75
CA ILE A 78 6.84 -3.49 16.63
C ILE A 78 7.11 -2.20 17.40
N ASP A 79 6.27 -1.18 17.26
CA ASP A 79 6.42 0.13 17.91
C ASP A 79 6.30 0.01 19.45
N ASP A 80 5.45 -0.88 19.94
CA ASP A 80 5.30 -1.17 21.39
C ASP A 80 6.45 -2.07 21.92
N GLY A 81 7.35 -2.56 21.06
CA GLY A 81 8.47 -3.42 21.46
C GLY A 81 8.10 -4.89 21.68
N HIS A 82 6.90 -5.33 21.30
CA HIS A 82 6.49 -6.74 21.40
C HIS A 82 7.06 -7.61 20.29
N ALA A 83 7.57 -7.01 19.21
CA ALA A 83 8.20 -7.70 18.10
C ALA A 83 9.37 -6.91 17.54
N VAL A 84 10.26 -7.59 16.82
CA VAL A 84 11.43 -6.98 16.16
C VAL A 84 11.12 -6.81 14.67
N GLY A 85 11.23 -5.59 14.16
CA GLY A 85 11.00 -5.26 12.75
C GLY A 85 11.37 -3.83 12.42
N PRO A 86 11.23 -3.42 11.15
CA PRO A 86 11.44 -2.04 10.72
C PRO A 86 10.29 -1.16 11.20
N ARG A 87 10.46 0.16 11.14
CA ARG A 87 9.33 1.10 11.24
C ARG A 87 8.41 0.89 10.04
N ILE A 88 7.10 0.74 10.28
CA ILE A 88 6.12 0.47 9.24
C ILE A 88 5.16 1.67 9.12
N TYR A 89 4.99 2.17 7.89
CA TYR A 89 3.96 3.15 7.53
C TYR A 89 2.84 2.43 6.76
N PRO A 90 1.75 2.01 7.42
CA PRO A 90 0.69 1.22 6.79
C PRO A 90 -0.27 2.08 5.98
N SER A 91 -0.76 1.58 4.84
CA SER A 91 -1.86 2.18 4.07
C SER A 91 -3.24 1.59 4.43
N ALA A 92 -3.29 0.60 5.30
CA ALA A 92 -4.48 -0.20 5.55
C ALA A 92 -4.92 -0.98 4.29
N LYS A 93 -6.22 -1.19 4.11
CA LYS A 93 -6.74 -1.96 2.98
C LYS A 93 -6.58 -1.20 1.66
N PHE A 94 -6.42 -1.94 0.58
CA PHE A 94 -6.57 -1.37 -0.77
C PHE A 94 -7.98 -0.80 -0.94
N ILE A 95 -8.11 0.29 -1.69
CA ILE A 95 -9.42 0.78 -2.14
C ILE A 95 -9.49 0.51 -3.64
N SER A 96 -10.51 -0.23 -4.05
CA SER A 96 -10.71 -0.66 -5.43
C SER A 96 -12.17 -0.53 -5.83
N GLN A 97 -12.40 -0.25 -7.10
CA GLN A 97 -13.74 -0.37 -7.68
C GLN A 97 -14.13 -1.83 -7.88
N THR A 98 -15.41 -2.10 -8.12
CA THR A 98 -15.89 -3.40 -8.64
C THR A 98 -15.10 -3.80 -9.89
N SER A 99 -14.66 -5.05 -9.96
CA SER A 99 -13.82 -5.58 -11.04
C SER A 99 -12.48 -4.84 -11.21
N GLY A 100 -12.00 -4.14 -10.18
CA GLY A 100 -10.70 -3.47 -10.19
C GLY A 100 -9.59 -4.36 -9.66
N HIS A 101 -8.35 -3.85 -9.71
CA HIS A 101 -7.13 -4.58 -9.32
C HIS A 101 -7.13 -5.08 -7.87
N GLY A 102 -7.94 -4.49 -6.99
CA GLY A 102 -8.13 -4.91 -5.60
C GLY A 102 -9.44 -5.65 -5.36
N ASP A 103 -10.16 -6.06 -6.39
CA ASP A 103 -11.32 -6.93 -6.26
C ASP A 103 -10.85 -8.38 -6.29
N PHE A 104 -10.63 -8.94 -5.10
CA PHE A 104 -10.11 -10.29 -4.91
C PHE A 104 -11.20 -11.34 -4.65
N ARG A 105 -12.44 -11.01 -4.99
CA ARG A 105 -13.55 -11.98 -4.90
C ARG A 105 -13.35 -13.12 -5.88
N ASP A 106 -13.77 -14.30 -5.47
CA ASP A 106 -13.84 -15.43 -6.39
C ASP A 106 -14.98 -15.23 -7.40
N TYR A 107 -14.93 -15.90 -8.54
CA TYR A 107 -15.89 -15.73 -9.64
C TYR A 107 -17.35 -15.86 -9.20
N ASN A 108 -17.63 -16.75 -8.26
CA ASN A 108 -18.97 -17.03 -7.76
C ASN A 108 -19.38 -16.19 -6.53
N GLU A 109 -18.56 -15.23 -6.11
CA GLU A 109 -18.89 -14.37 -4.97
C GLU A 109 -19.65 -13.13 -5.42
N ASP A 110 -20.86 -12.97 -4.91
CA ASP A 110 -21.65 -11.75 -5.13
C ASP A 110 -20.98 -10.51 -4.54
N HIS A 111 -21.41 -9.36 -5.02
CA HIS A 111 -20.91 -8.08 -4.51
C HIS A 111 -21.36 -7.86 -3.04
N PRO A 112 -20.50 -7.31 -2.15
CA PRO A 112 -20.86 -7.07 -0.74
C PRO A 112 -22.13 -6.22 -0.53
N SER A 113 -22.45 -5.29 -1.46
CA SER A 113 -23.70 -4.52 -1.41
C SER A 113 -24.96 -5.37 -1.59
N MET A 114 -24.83 -6.60 -2.08
CA MET A 114 -25.91 -7.59 -2.20
C MET A 114 -26.05 -8.46 -0.94
N GLY A 115 -25.32 -8.13 0.12
CA GLY A 115 -25.33 -8.88 1.39
C GLY A 115 -24.42 -10.10 1.43
N ALA A 116 -23.59 -10.29 0.40
CA ALA A 116 -22.64 -11.39 0.36
C ALA A 116 -21.50 -11.20 1.38
N ILE A 117 -21.02 -12.33 1.89
CA ILE A 117 -19.83 -12.38 2.72
C ILE A 117 -18.64 -12.72 1.82
N SER A 118 -17.78 -11.76 1.60
CA SER A 118 -16.55 -11.97 0.81
C SER A 118 -15.61 -12.98 1.49
N ASN A 119 -14.77 -13.61 0.68
CA ASN A 119 -13.70 -14.47 1.17
C ASN A 119 -12.77 -13.73 2.14
N TYR A 120 -12.00 -14.48 2.89
CA TYR A 120 -11.17 -13.92 3.96
C TYR A 120 -10.14 -12.91 3.42
N TYR A 121 -9.46 -13.21 2.31
CA TYR A 121 -8.45 -12.34 1.73
C TYR A 121 -9.05 -11.00 1.27
N GLN A 122 -10.17 -11.04 0.53
CA GLN A 122 -10.91 -9.83 0.14
C GLN A 122 -11.27 -9.00 1.37
N LYS A 123 -11.89 -9.63 2.37
CA LYS A 123 -12.34 -8.93 3.59
C LYS A 123 -11.21 -8.26 4.35
N GLN A 124 -10.03 -8.86 4.42
CA GLN A 124 -8.90 -8.33 5.18
C GLN A 124 -8.08 -7.31 4.38
N SER A 125 -7.96 -7.49 3.07
CA SER A 125 -6.97 -6.77 2.27
C SER A 125 -7.55 -5.61 1.48
N SER A 126 -8.86 -5.63 1.12
CA SER A 126 -9.43 -4.65 0.21
C SER A 126 -10.81 -4.15 0.66
N ILE A 127 -11.15 -2.93 0.23
CA ILE A 127 -12.49 -2.35 0.29
C ILE A 127 -12.93 -2.10 -1.14
N ILE A 128 -14.03 -2.73 -1.57
CA ILE A 128 -14.69 -2.39 -2.83
C ILE A 128 -15.57 -1.17 -2.55
N ALA A 129 -15.39 -0.12 -3.34
CA ALA A 129 -16.10 1.15 -3.19
C ALA A 129 -16.35 1.76 -4.58
N ASP A 130 -17.61 1.91 -4.95
CA ASP A 130 -18.04 2.51 -6.20
C ASP A 130 -18.78 3.82 -5.92
N GLY A 131 -18.45 4.83 -6.70
CA GLY A 131 -18.96 6.17 -6.51
C GLY A 131 -18.25 7.01 -5.45
N PRO A 132 -18.26 8.35 -5.58
CA PRO A 132 -17.50 9.25 -4.72
C PRO A 132 -17.83 9.12 -3.23
N ALA A 133 -19.08 8.82 -2.86
CA ALA A 133 -19.49 8.70 -1.47
C ALA A 133 -18.91 7.45 -0.79
N GLU A 134 -18.85 6.31 -1.50
CA GLU A 134 -18.27 5.09 -0.97
C GLU A 134 -16.76 5.19 -0.89
N VAL A 135 -16.09 5.76 -1.89
CA VAL A 135 -14.66 6.03 -1.88
C VAL A 135 -14.29 6.94 -0.71
N LEU A 136 -15.05 8.03 -0.48
CA LEU A 136 -14.85 8.92 0.66
C LEU A 136 -14.94 8.16 1.99
N ARG A 137 -15.95 7.31 2.14
CA ARG A 137 -16.14 6.46 3.34
C ARG A 137 -14.98 5.49 3.51
N ALA A 138 -14.54 4.82 2.45
CA ALA A 138 -13.44 3.85 2.48
C ALA A 138 -12.12 4.50 2.93
N VAL A 139 -11.81 5.70 2.42
CA VAL A 139 -10.63 6.45 2.85
C VAL A 139 -10.70 6.81 4.33
N ARG A 140 -11.83 7.35 4.79
CA ARG A 140 -12.03 7.72 6.20
C ARG A 140 -11.92 6.51 7.14
N GLU A 141 -12.44 5.36 6.71
CA GLU A 141 -12.31 4.11 7.46
C GLU A 141 -10.84 3.64 7.53
N SER A 142 -10.09 3.72 6.44
CA SER A 142 -8.66 3.40 6.42
C SER A 142 -7.87 4.32 7.37
N LEU A 143 -8.18 5.62 7.38
CA LEU A 143 -7.58 6.60 8.29
C LEU A 143 -7.95 6.31 9.76
N ARG A 144 -9.21 5.97 10.05
CA ARG A 144 -9.64 5.55 11.39
C ARG A 144 -8.86 4.33 11.90
N LEU A 145 -8.50 3.42 10.99
CA LEU A 145 -7.71 2.23 11.30
C LEU A 145 -6.20 2.50 11.40
N GLY A 146 -5.76 3.75 11.26
CA GLY A 146 -4.37 4.16 11.45
C GLY A 146 -3.53 4.14 10.18
N ALA A 147 -4.14 4.29 9.01
CA ALA A 147 -3.39 4.45 7.76
C ALA A 147 -2.53 5.71 7.79
N SER A 148 -1.25 5.58 7.42
CA SER A 148 -0.31 6.69 7.25
C SER A 148 -0.48 7.39 5.90
N GLN A 149 -0.88 6.64 4.89
CA GLN A 149 -1.22 7.06 3.53
C GLN A 149 -2.34 6.17 2.99
N ILE A 150 -2.96 6.59 1.90
CA ILE A 150 -4.06 5.84 1.27
C ILE A 150 -3.56 5.15 0.00
N LYS A 151 -3.92 3.88 -0.20
CA LYS A 151 -3.66 3.14 -1.43
C LYS A 151 -4.96 2.90 -2.20
N VAL A 152 -4.98 3.37 -3.45
CA VAL A 152 -6.10 3.18 -4.38
C VAL A 152 -5.61 2.46 -5.63
N MET A 153 -6.44 1.60 -6.21
CA MET A 153 -6.17 0.95 -7.49
C MET A 153 -6.74 1.83 -8.61
N ALA A 154 -5.86 2.40 -9.44
CA ALA A 154 -6.24 3.33 -10.50
C ALA A 154 -6.11 2.75 -11.91
N GLY A 155 -5.59 1.55 -12.03
CA GLY A 155 -5.44 0.84 -13.29
C GLY A 155 -5.35 -0.65 -13.08
N GLY A 156 -5.43 -1.41 -14.16
CA GLY A 156 -5.28 -2.84 -14.16
C GLY A 156 -3.88 -3.31 -13.81
N GLY A 157 -3.74 -4.59 -13.54
CA GLY A 157 -2.48 -5.19 -13.11
C GLY A 157 -2.27 -6.62 -13.61
N ILE A 158 -1.14 -7.20 -13.25
CA ILE A 158 -0.72 -8.54 -13.67
C ILE A 158 -0.99 -9.63 -12.60
N SER A 159 -1.38 -9.25 -11.39
CA SER A 159 -1.59 -10.16 -10.26
C SER A 159 -3.06 -10.37 -9.90
N SER A 160 -3.97 -9.83 -10.67
CA SER A 160 -5.42 -9.92 -10.56
C SER A 160 -6.02 -10.73 -11.71
N ASP A 161 -7.25 -11.20 -11.52
CA ASP A 161 -7.87 -12.17 -12.42
C ASP A 161 -8.87 -11.53 -13.41
N TYR A 162 -9.38 -10.31 -13.11
CA TYR A 162 -10.54 -9.74 -13.80
C TYR A 162 -10.32 -8.38 -14.44
N ASP A 163 -9.16 -7.76 -14.26
CA ASP A 163 -8.86 -6.41 -14.72
C ASP A 163 -7.77 -6.41 -15.81
N PRO A 164 -8.10 -6.05 -17.05
CA PRO A 164 -7.10 -5.87 -18.09
C PRO A 164 -6.07 -4.81 -17.70
N ILE A 165 -4.79 -5.04 -18.02
CA ILE A 165 -3.67 -4.18 -17.63
C ILE A 165 -3.82 -2.73 -18.12
N ASP A 166 -4.54 -2.53 -19.21
CA ASP A 166 -4.80 -1.24 -19.84
C ASP A 166 -6.11 -0.57 -19.36
N SER A 167 -6.82 -1.19 -18.41
CA SER A 167 -8.01 -0.58 -17.83
C SER A 167 -7.66 0.66 -17.02
N VAL A 168 -8.47 1.70 -17.16
CA VAL A 168 -8.48 2.87 -16.28
C VAL A 168 -9.55 2.66 -15.23
N GLN A 169 -9.13 2.62 -13.97
CA GLN A 169 -10.03 2.35 -12.86
C GLN A 169 -10.32 3.64 -12.10
N TYR A 170 -11.58 3.76 -11.68
CA TYR A 170 -12.17 4.97 -11.13
C TYR A 170 -12.33 6.13 -12.12
N THR A 171 -13.43 6.78 -12.01
CA THR A 171 -13.63 8.10 -12.62
C THR A 171 -12.78 9.15 -11.90
N LYS A 172 -12.63 10.31 -12.52
CA LYS A 172 -11.90 11.42 -11.92
C LYS A 172 -12.57 11.94 -10.64
N GLU A 173 -13.88 11.92 -10.59
CA GLU A 173 -14.68 12.34 -9.43
C GLU A 173 -14.48 11.42 -8.23
N GLU A 174 -14.46 10.11 -8.45
CA GLU A 174 -14.19 9.11 -7.42
C GLU A 174 -12.76 9.24 -6.88
N MET A 175 -11.79 9.36 -7.77
CA MET A 175 -10.40 9.57 -7.40
C MET A 175 -10.22 10.89 -6.63
N ARG A 176 -10.93 11.95 -7.03
CA ARG A 176 -10.93 13.23 -6.33
C ARG A 176 -11.50 13.13 -4.92
N ALA A 177 -12.53 12.31 -4.71
CA ALA A 177 -13.08 12.06 -3.39
C ALA A 177 -12.04 11.42 -2.46
N ALA A 178 -11.26 10.46 -2.97
CA ALA A 178 -10.16 9.88 -2.20
C ALA A 178 -9.11 10.93 -1.82
N VAL A 179 -8.69 11.74 -2.76
CA VAL A 179 -7.70 12.81 -2.54
C VAL A 179 -8.21 13.81 -1.50
N THR A 180 -9.46 14.26 -1.63
CA THR A 180 -10.07 15.22 -0.70
C THR A 180 -10.08 14.69 0.74
N ALA A 181 -10.45 13.42 0.94
CA ALA A 181 -10.48 12.82 2.27
C ALA A 181 -9.07 12.69 2.87
N ALA A 182 -8.08 12.32 2.07
CA ALA A 182 -6.70 12.21 2.53
C ALA A 182 -6.09 13.57 2.89
N GLU A 183 -6.33 14.60 2.07
CA GLU A 183 -5.86 15.97 2.31
C GLU A 183 -6.43 16.56 3.61
N GLN A 184 -7.69 16.26 3.95
CA GLN A 184 -8.31 16.68 5.22
C GLN A 184 -7.61 16.09 6.46
N TRP A 185 -6.84 15.02 6.29
CA TRP A 185 -6.04 14.36 7.33
C TRP A 185 -4.54 14.62 7.20
N ASN A 186 -4.14 15.61 6.39
CA ASN A 186 -2.76 15.96 6.11
C ASN A 186 -1.92 14.80 5.60
N THR A 187 -2.53 13.90 4.82
CA THR A 187 -1.87 12.79 4.16
C THR A 187 -2.17 12.76 2.67
N TYR A 188 -1.77 11.72 1.97
CA TYR A 188 -1.82 11.65 0.52
C TYR A 188 -2.39 10.33 0.02
N VAL A 189 -2.81 10.34 -1.25
CA VAL A 189 -3.18 9.14 -1.99
C VAL A 189 -2.00 8.69 -2.85
N ALA A 190 -1.69 7.40 -2.78
CA ALA A 190 -0.83 6.68 -3.70
C ALA A 190 -1.67 5.69 -4.52
N VAL A 191 -1.38 5.56 -5.81
CA VAL A 191 -2.15 4.70 -6.71
C VAL A 191 -1.30 3.64 -7.38
N HIS A 192 -1.87 2.43 -7.51
CA HIS A 192 -1.40 1.45 -8.48
C HIS A 192 -1.83 1.88 -9.87
N ALA A 193 -0.91 2.05 -10.79
CA ALA A 193 -1.19 2.37 -12.19
C ALA A 193 0.02 2.04 -13.05
N TYR A 194 -0.19 1.39 -14.20
CA TYR A 194 0.87 1.09 -15.16
C TYR A 194 0.88 2.02 -16.36
N THR A 195 -0.29 2.34 -16.91
CA THR A 195 -0.46 2.96 -18.22
C THR A 195 -0.56 4.48 -18.15
N ASP A 196 -0.35 5.13 -19.30
CA ASP A 196 -0.45 6.59 -19.42
C ASP A 196 -1.81 7.12 -18.97
N ASP A 197 -2.87 6.49 -19.43
CA ASP A 197 -4.24 6.99 -19.17
C ASP A 197 -4.62 6.86 -17.69
N ALA A 198 -4.30 5.72 -17.06
CA ALA A 198 -4.51 5.53 -15.63
C ALA A 198 -3.73 6.55 -14.79
N VAL A 199 -2.45 6.76 -15.13
CA VAL A 199 -1.60 7.73 -14.43
C VAL A 199 -2.07 9.16 -14.65
N ARG A 200 -2.49 9.54 -15.87
CA ARG A 200 -3.02 10.88 -16.17
C ARG A 200 -4.28 11.17 -15.41
N ASN A 201 -5.25 10.23 -15.42
CA ASN A 201 -6.50 10.34 -14.67
C ASN A 201 -6.22 10.59 -13.17
N ALA A 202 -5.35 9.80 -12.56
CA ALA A 202 -4.97 9.94 -11.16
C ALA A 202 -4.31 11.31 -10.85
N LEU A 203 -3.35 11.73 -11.69
CA LEU A 203 -2.65 13.01 -11.51
C LEU A 203 -3.58 14.22 -11.68
N GLU A 204 -4.56 14.14 -12.57
CA GLU A 204 -5.56 15.19 -12.77
C GLU A 204 -6.52 15.29 -11.59
N ALA A 205 -6.81 14.18 -10.92
CA ALA A 205 -7.57 14.15 -9.69
C ALA A 205 -6.80 14.67 -8.46
N GLY A 206 -5.46 14.84 -8.57
CA GLY A 206 -4.63 15.39 -7.49
C GLY A 206 -3.82 14.36 -6.71
N VAL A 207 -3.73 13.13 -7.19
CA VAL A 207 -2.89 12.07 -6.60
C VAL A 207 -1.42 12.52 -6.53
N LYS A 208 -0.74 12.16 -5.45
CA LYS A 208 0.65 12.58 -5.18
C LYS A 208 1.69 11.52 -5.47
N VAL A 209 1.33 10.25 -5.45
CA VAL A 209 2.28 9.14 -5.64
C VAL A 209 1.72 8.13 -6.63
N ILE A 210 2.52 7.81 -7.63
CA ILE A 210 2.25 6.75 -8.60
C ILE A 210 3.15 5.58 -8.25
N GLU A 211 2.55 4.43 -8.00
CA GLU A 211 3.27 3.16 -7.84
C GLU A 211 3.35 2.46 -9.19
N HIS A 212 4.50 1.85 -9.47
CA HIS A 212 4.82 1.14 -10.71
C HIS A 212 5.10 2.07 -11.89
N GLY A 213 4.09 2.48 -12.65
CA GLY A 213 4.26 3.38 -13.80
C GLY A 213 5.13 2.84 -14.93
N HIS A 214 5.26 1.50 -15.07
CA HIS A 214 6.26 0.89 -15.97
C HIS A 214 5.94 1.05 -17.47
N LEU A 215 4.69 1.37 -17.81
CA LEU A 215 4.23 1.48 -19.21
C LEU A 215 3.96 2.93 -19.63
N ILE A 216 4.47 3.92 -18.89
CA ILE A 216 4.26 5.33 -19.20
C ILE A 216 5.29 5.86 -20.19
N ASN A 217 4.86 6.82 -21.01
CA ASN A 217 5.71 7.51 -21.96
C ASN A 217 6.36 8.79 -21.37
N LYS A 218 7.21 9.43 -22.16
CA LYS A 218 7.92 10.65 -21.75
C LYS A 218 6.99 11.82 -21.41
N ASP A 219 5.83 11.92 -22.05
CA ASP A 219 4.90 13.04 -21.81
C ASP A 219 4.19 12.87 -20.46
N THR A 220 3.88 11.64 -20.09
CA THR A 220 3.35 11.33 -18.76
C THR A 220 4.40 11.54 -17.66
N LEU A 221 5.66 11.19 -17.89
CA LEU A 221 6.76 11.56 -16.98
C LEU A 221 6.90 13.08 -16.81
N ARG A 222 6.76 13.86 -17.89
CA ARG A 222 6.74 15.32 -17.79
C ARG A 222 5.53 15.83 -16.99
N LEU A 223 4.37 15.17 -17.11
CA LEU A 223 3.19 15.50 -16.33
C LEU A 223 3.41 15.23 -14.84
N ILE A 224 3.98 14.06 -14.46
CA ILE A 224 4.36 13.75 -13.07
C ILE A 224 5.22 14.88 -12.48
N LYS A 225 6.27 15.29 -13.23
CA LYS A 225 7.15 16.40 -12.82
C LYS A 225 6.39 17.72 -12.65
N ARG A 226 5.53 18.11 -13.61
CA ARG A 226 4.72 19.36 -13.53
C ARG A 226 3.77 19.34 -12.33
N LYS A 227 3.17 18.20 -12.03
CA LYS A 227 2.25 18.01 -10.90
C LYS A 227 2.97 17.87 -9.55
N LYS A 228 4.32 17.85 -9.56
CA LYS A 228 5.15 17.59 -8.38
C LYS A 228 4.73 16.32 -7.65
N ALA A 229 4.39 15.29 -8.40
CA ALA A 229 4.07 13.97 -7.91
C ALA A 229 5.34 13.09 -7.88
N TYR A 230 5.29 12.01 -7.14
CA TYR A 230 6.36 11.04 -7.02
C TYR A 230 6.04 9.79 -7.83
N LEU A 231 7.07 9.16 -8.36
CA LEU A 231 7.00 7.85 -9.01
C LEU A 231 7.83 6.86 -8.17
N SER A 232 7.17 5.80 -7.71
CA SER A 232 7.79 4.70 -6.96
C SER A 232 7.79 3.47 -7.87
N THR A 233 8.94 3.18 -8.46
CA THR A 233 9.15 2.00 -9.31
C THR A 233 9.69 0.84 -8.48
N GLN A 234 9.18 -0.39 -8.67
CA GLN A 234 9.63 -1.63 -8.02
C GLN A 234 10.00 -2.66 -9.06
#